data_b254637939da4c73dfd0a44ad89beca0
#
_entry.id   b254637939da4c73dfd0a44ad89beca0
#
_cell.length_a   1.000
_cell.length_b   1.000
_cell.length_c   1.000
_cell.angle_alpha   90.00
_cell.angle_beta   90.00
_cell.angle_gamma   90.00
#
_symmetry.space_group_name_H-M   'P 1'
#
loop_
_entity.id
_entity.type
_entity.pdbx_description
1 polymer ?
#
loop_
_entity_poly.entity_id
_entity_poly.type
_entity_poly.pdbx_seq_one_letter_code
_entity_poly.pdbx_strand_id
1 'polypeptide(L)' 'MSNLMTEEEVAKRLNVSLASLRRWRLLRKGPAFVKLGSLVRYKPEDLDSWLGSLPTGGSVQRELGPRKRYDAAG' A
#
# COMPACT_ATOMS: atom_id res chain seq x y z
N MET A 1 -15.24 14.96 6.75
CA MET A 1 -13.93 15.36 6.38
C MET A 1 -12.91 14.30 6.66
N SER A 2 -12.11 13.97 5.69
CA SER A 2 -11.15 12.92 5.85
C SER A 2 -9.94 13.40 6.61
N ASN A 3 -9.36 12.55 7.39
CA ASN A 3 -8.09 12.82 8.01
C ASN A 3 -7.00 12.30 7.10
N LEU A 4 -6.16 13.17 6.63
CA LEU A 4 -5.05 12.75 5.80
C LEU A 4 -4.04 12.00 6.66
N MET A 5 -3.44 10.99 6.07
CA MET A 5 -2.45 10.16 6.76
C MET A 5 -1.06 10.56 6.32
N THR A 6 -0.12 10.53 7.26
CA THR A 6 1.28 10.76 6.91
C THR A 6 1.88 9.50 6.31
N GLU A 7 3.06 9.64 5.69
CA GLU A 7 3.78 8.48 5.18
C GLU A 7 4.05 7.46 6.28
N GLU A 8 4.43 7.95 7.45
CA GLU A 8 4.74 7.08 8.57
C GLU A 8 3.50 6.29 9.00
N GLU A 9 2.36 6.98 9.05
CA GLU A 9 1.12 6.31 9.42
C GLU A 9 0.73 5.24 8.43
N VAL A 10 0.88 5.52 7.14
CA VAL A 10 0.55 4.54 6.11
C VAL A 10 1.51 3.36 6.16
N ALA A 11 2.81 3.63 6.29
CA ALA A 11 3.79 2.57 6.37
C ALA A 11 3.49 1.65 7.55
N LYS A 12 3.15 2.24 8.68
CA LYS A 12 2.81 1.46 9.86
C LYS A 12 1.55 0.64 9.65
N ARG A 13 0.54 1.23 9.06
CA ARG A 13 -0.70 0.53 8.80
C ARG A 13 -0.52 -0.63 7.84
N LEU A 14 0.32 -0.46 6.84
CA LEU A 14 0.61 -1.51 5.87
C LEU A 14 1.68 -2.46 6.35
N ASN A 15 2.30 -2.14 7.47
CA ASN A 15 3.37 -2.95 8.04
C ASN A 15 4.54 -3.10 7.08
N VAL A 16 4.91 -2.00 6.44
CA VAL A 16 6.06 -1.96 5.54
C VAL A 16 6.98 -0.85 6.00
N SER A 17 8.20 -0.86 5.51
CA SER A 17 9.14 0.19 5.87
C SER A 17 8.78 1.48 5.14
N LEU A 18 9.16 2.60 5.73
CA LEU A 18 8.97 3.88 5.09
C LEU A 18 9.74 3.94 3.77
N ALA A 19 10.91 3.33 3.73
CA ALA A 19 11.71 3.29 2.50
C ALA A 19 10.96 2.55 1.39
N SER A 20 10.29 1.46 1.73
CA SER A 20 9.50 0.72 0.75
C SER A 20 8.36 1.58 0.21
N LEU A 21 7.67 2.28 1.10
CA LEU A 21 6.55 3.12 0.67
C LEU A 21 7.03 4.23 -0.26
N ARG A 22 8.16 4.84 0.06
CA ARG A 22 8.73 5.90 -0.79
C ARG A 22 9.18 5.35 -2.12
N ARG A 23 9.72 4.16 -2.13
CA ARG A 23 10.14 3.53 -3.37
C ARG A 23 8.94 3.26 -4.26
N TRP A 24 7.85 2.76 -3.69
CA TRP A 24 6.63 2.53 -4.46
C TRP A 24 6.15 3.83 -5.11
N ARG A 25 6.21 4.93 -4.37
CA ARG A 25 5.77 6.21 -4.90
C ARG A 25 6.63 6.61 -6.10
N LEU A 26 7.93 6.41 -6.00
CA LEU A 26 8.83 6.73 -7.11
C LEU A 26 8.56 5.85 -8.33
N LEU A 27 8.16 4.62 -8.10
CA LEU A 27 7.90 3.67 -9.18
C LEU A 27 6.46 3.73 -9.66
N ARG A 28 5.69 4.67 -9.14
CA ARG A 28 4.28 4.83 -9.46
C ARG A 28 3.47 3.59 -9.13
N LYS A 29 3.82 2.97 -8.03
CA LYS A 29 3.09 1.87 -7.46
C LYS A 29 2.54 2.32 -6.13
N GLY A 30 1.77 1.49 -5.50
CA GLY A 30 1.26 1.80 -4.18
C GLY A 30 0.05 2.70 -4.24
N PRO A 31 -0.40 3.14 -3.07
CA PRO A 31 -1.63 3.94 -3.00
C PRO A 31 -1.42 5.34 -3.55
N ALA A 32 -2.51 5.93 -4.02
CA ALA A 32 -2.49 7.31 -4.47
C ALA A 32 -2.19 8.23 -3.29
N PHE A 33 -1.55 9.34 -3.59
CA PHE A 33 -1.18 10.30 -2.56
C PHE A 33 -1.43 11.71 -3.07
N VAL A 34 -1.42 12.66 -2.16
CA VAL A 34 -1.52 14.08 -2.51
C VAL A 34 -0.29 14.78 -1.97
N LYS A 35 0.12 15.83 -2.66
CA LYS A 35 1.23 16.66 -2.20
C LYS A 35 0.69 17.98 -1.72
N LEU A 36 1.02 18.32 -0.50
CA LEU A 36 0.70 19.61 0.08
C LEU A 36 2.00 20.37 0.14
N GLY A 37 2.31 21.09 -0.95
CA GLY A 37 3.63 21.68 -1.07
C GLY A 37 4.66 20.58 -1.17
N SER A 38 5.57 20.50 -0.20
CA SER A 38 6.58 19.46 -0.18
C SER A 38 6.18 18.27 0.70
N LEU A 39 5.00 18.31 1.30
CA LEU A 39 4.56 17.24 2.18
C LEU A 39 3.71 16.24 1.42
N VAL A 40 3.92 14.97 1.70
CA VAL A 40 3.15 13.90 1.10
C VAL A 40 2.13 13.39 2.11
N ARG A 41 0.90 13.26 1.66
CA ARG A 41 -0.18 12.76 2.50
C ARG A 41 -1.01 11.77 1.71
N TYR A 42 -1.69 10.88 2.42
CA TYR A 42 -2.53 9.85 1.81
C TYR A 42 -3.95 10.00 2.32
N LYS A 43 -4.91 9.85 1.44
CA LYS A 43 -6.31 9.85 1.85
C LYS A 43 -6.68 8.44 2.28
N PRO A 44 -7.33 8.29 3.42
CA PRO A 44 -7.73 6.95 3.88
C PRO A 44 -8.56 6.18 2.84
N GLU A 45 -9.46 6.86 2.17
CA GLU A 45 -10.30 6.21 1.17
C GLU A 45 -9.49 5.72 -0.03
N ASP A 46 -8.45 6.47 -0.40
CA ASP A 46 -7.57 6.05 -1.49
C ASP A 46 -6.74 4.84 -1.08
N LEU A 47 -6.28 4.83 0.15
CA LEU A 47 -5.53 3.69 0.67
C LEU A 47 -6.40 2.45 0.68
N ASP A 48 -7.63 2.57 1.17
CA ASP A 48 -8.54 1.44 1.21
C ASP A 48 -8.85 0.93 -0.19
N SER A 49 -9.05 1.85 -1.13
CA SER A 49 -9.34 1.48 -2.50
C SER A 49 -8.17 0.73 -3.13
N TRP A 50 -6.96 1.21 -2.89
CA TRP A 50 -5.78 0.55 -3.41
C TRP A 50 -5.62 -0.85 -2.83
N LEU A 51 -5.82 -0.98 -1.51
CA LEU A 51 -5.73 -2.28 -0.87
C LEU A 51 -6.76 -3.25 -1.45
N GLY A 52 -7.94 -2.77 -1.72
CA GLY A 52 -9.00 -3.60 -2.27
C GLY A 52 -8.73 -4.03 -3.70
N SER A 53 -7.85 -3.32 -4.41
CA SER A 53 -7.54 -3.64 -5.78
C SER A 53 -6.38 -4.62 -5.90
N LEU A 54 -5.69 -4.91 -4.81
CA LEU A 54 -4.54 -5.80 -4.87
C LEU A 54 -5.00 -7.25 -4.99
N PRO A 55 -4.25 -8.07 -5.72
CA PRO A 55 -4.61 -9.48 -5.79
C PRO A 55 -4.45 -10.13 -4.43
N THR A 56 -5.37 -10.99 -4.13
CA THR A 56 -5.31 -11.75 -2.89
C THR A 56 -4.81 -13.13 -3.22
N GLY A 57 -3.73 -13.53 -2.61
CA GLY A 57 -3.18 -14.83 -2.88
C GLY A 57 -3.42 -15.76 -1.72
N GLY A 58 -3.53 -16.99 -2.06
CA GLY A 58 -3.48 -18.03 -1.02
C GLY A 58 -4.66 -18.21 -0.18
N SER A 59 -5.39 -17.38 0.14
CA SER A 59 -6.33 -17.63 1.06
C SER A 59 -7.60 -18.03 0.53
N VAL A 60 -8.21 -17.99 0.35
CA VAL A 60 -9.39 -18.15 -0.04
C VAL A 60 -9.54 -19.28 -0.84
N GLN A 61 -9.25 -19.56 -1.01
CA GLN A 61 -9.38 -20.37 -1.77
C GLN A 61 -8.70 -21.31 -1.89
N ARG A 62 -8.47 -21.48 -1.56
CA ARG A 62 -8.07 -22.15 -1.70
C ARG A 62 -7.27 -22.68 -2.09
N GLU A 63 -6.64 -22.91 -2.07
CA GLU A 63 -5.95 -23.27 -2.36
C GLU A 63 -5.14 -23.41 -2.94
N LEU A 64 -4.64 -23.60 -3.12
CA LEU A 64 -3.91 -23.78 -3.70
C LEU A 64 -2.91 -23.54 -3.90
N GLY A 65 -2.23 -23.44 -3.80
CA GLY A 65 -1.36 -23.20 -3.99
C GLY A 65 -0.34 -22.72 -3.89
N PRO A 66 0.44 -22.65 -4.05
CA PRO A 66 1.51 -22.21 -3.77
C PRO A 66 2.06 -21.06 -3.88
N ARG A 67 2.40 -21.02 -3.74
CA ARG A 67 2.77 -20.13 -3.81
C ARG A 67 3.55 -19.30 -4.04
N LYS A 68 3.84 -19.05 -4.25
CA LYS A 68 4.48 -18.34 -4.41
C LYS A 68 4.99 -17.34 -4.19
N ARG A 69 5.29 -17.12 -4.19
CA ARG A 69 5.71 -16.20 -3.94
C ARG A 69 5.91 -15.15 -3.77
N TYR A 70 6.03 -15.14 -3.64
CA TYR A 70 6.07 -14.07 -3.46
C TYR A 70 6.50 -13.23 -3.33
N ASP A 71 6.47 -13.37 -3.49
CA ASP A 71 6.77 -12.50 -3.29
C ASP A 71 6.95 -11.62 -3.22
N ALA A 72 6.93 -11.82 -3.36
CA ALA A 72 7.06 -10.96 -3.23
C ALA A 72 7.24 -10.15 -3.12
N ALA A 73 7.20 -10.27 -3.09
CA ALA A 73 7.24 -9.52 -2.97
C ALA A 73 7.52 -8.97 -2.91
N GLY A 74 7.58 -9.23 -2.83
CA GLY A 74 7.71 -8.75 -2.73
C GLY A 74 7.94 -8.45 -2.64
#